data_90d49d4f1e6b04d60f75d152a6acc067
#
_entry.id   90d49d4f1e6b04d60f75d152a6acc067
#
_cell.length_a   1.000
_cell.length_b   1.000
_cell.length_c   1.000
_cell.angle_alpha   90.00
_cell.angle_beta   90.00
_cell.angle_gamma   90.00
#
_symmetry.space_group_name_H-M   'P 1'
#
loop_
_entity.id
_entity.type
_entity.pdbx_description
1 polymer ?
#
loop_
_entity_poly.entity_id
_entity_poly.type
_entity_poly.pdbx_seq_one_letter_code
_entity_poly.pdbx_strand_id
1 'polypeptide(L)'
;MSHTAADGAAIVAAAKKSERIVQIGSQRTSSALLAKAKQVYDSGAIGELLSVELSLGRNDPTGAWEYPPPPGLAPENFDWDTWLGTAPKKPFDPITYARWRCWKEYGTGVAGDLMVHLVSGMMFVAGINQAPSRAFATGGIVRWKDGRNMPDLHYAIFEYGQVPVYVRLTLGTETAEMTRLMGPKGLLEIRERDFTYISQRGIDVAPSYYDQGFPTAMRHTYETDWHKEHDPAPGKGFVSDAMVYTGPSYDDLAPHMWNFLEAVRTRKPVVQDAVFGHHAAAACHMANQAYFRKSLVTWDESTSTIRG
;
A
#
# COMPACT_ATOMS: atom_id res chain seq x y z
N MET A 1 9.54 8.01 -4.29
CA MET A 1 9.85 8.42 -5.67
C MET A 1 10.02 9.94 -5.77
N SER A 2 9.09 10.71 -5.26
CA SER A 2 9.06 12.17 -5.41
C SER A 2 8.66 12.84 -4.11
N HIS A 3 9.01 14.12 -3.92
CA HIS A 3 8.60 14.91 -2.75
C HIS A 3 7.20 15.51 -2.94
N THR A 4 6.82 15.80 -4.19
CA THR A 4 5.48 16.29 -4.55
C THR A 4 4.90 15.50 -5.74
N ALA A 5 3.59 15.63 -5.98
CA ALA A 5 2.94 15.07 -7.15
C ALA A 5 3.52 15.65 -8.45
N ALA A 6 3.84 16.95 -8.47
CA ALA A 6 4.43 17.63 -9.62
C ALA A 6 5.83 17.07 -9.97
N ASP A 7 6.67 16.81 -8.95
CA ASP A 7 7.98 16.18 -9.17
C ASP A 7 7.82 14.79 -9.76
N GLY A 8 6.83 14.02 -9.29
CA GLY A 8 6.51 12.70 -9.82
C GLY A 8 6.12 12.75 -11.30
N ALA A 9 5.25 13.68 -11.67
CA ALA A 9 4.87 13.91 -13.06
C ALA A 9 6.08 14.31 -13.94
N ALA A 10 6.96 15.16 -13.42
CA ALA A 10 8.20 15.56 -14.12
C ALA A 10 9.14 14.36 -14.33
N ILE A 11 9.28 13.47 -13.33
CA ILE A 11 10.07 12.24 -13.47
C ILE A 11 9.47 11.33 -14.56
N VAL A 12 8.14 11.15 -14.59
CA VAL A 12 7.46 10.36 -15.63
C VAL A 12 7.72 10.96 -17.02
N ALA A 13 7.58 12.27 -17.16
CA ALA A 13 7.84 12.96 -18.42
C ALA A 13 9.30 12.81 -18.89
N ALA A 14 10.26 12.96 -17.96
CA ALA A 14 11.68 12.78 -18.25
C ALA A 14 12.02 11.32 -18.63
N ALA A 15 11.44 10.34 -17.94
CA ALA A 15 11.61 8.92 -18.25
C ALA A 15 11.12 8.61 -19.69
N LYS A 16 9.91 9.07 -20.02
CA LYS A 16 9.34 8.91 -21.38
C LYS A 16 10.20 9.57 -22.46
N LYS A 17 10.63 10.82 -22.20
CA LYS A 17 11.44 11.59 -23.17
C LYS A 17 12.82 10.98 -23.41
N SER A 18 13.45 10.45 -22.36
CA SER A 18 14.83 9.92 -22.46
C SER A 18 14.88 8.50 -23.00
N GLU A 19 13.77 7.76 -23.01
CA GLU A 19 13.69 6.33 -23.36
C GLU A 19 14.65 5.46 -22.54
N ARG A 20 15.06 5.96 -21.37
CA ARG A 20 15.92 5.22 -20.45
C ARG A 20 15.10 4.30 -19.55
N ILE A 21 15.74 3.24 -19.10
CA ILE A 21 15.15 2.37 -18.09
C ILE A 21 15.13 3.12 -16.76
N VAL A 22 13.96 3.29 -16.20
CA VAL A 22 13.74 3.86 -14.88
C VAL A 22 12.97 2.84 -14.06
N GLN A 23 13.55 2.41 -12.94
CA GLN A 23 12.90 1.53 -11.97
C GLN A 23 12.79 2.25 -10.63
N ILE A 24 11.62 2.20 -10.02
CA ILE A 24 11.37 2.81 -8.72
C ILE A 24 11.69 1.81 -7.60
N GLY A 25 12.32 2.29 -6.52
CA GLY A 25 12.93 1.46 -5.47
C GLY A 25 11.97 0.83 -4.45
N SER A 26 10.71 0.64 -4.75
CA SER A 26 9.78 -0.11 -3.88
C SER A 26 9.96 -1.61 -4.09
N GLN A 27 11.07 -2.16 -3.58
CA GLN A 27 11.59 -3.49 -3.89
C GLN A 27 10.63 -4.66 -3.64
N ARG A 28 9.63 -4.49 -2.77
CA ARG A 28 8.67 -5.56 -2.44
C ARG A 28 7.90 -6.09 -3.65
N THR A 29 7.69 -5.27 -4.68
CA THR A 29 7.06 -5.70 -5.95
C THR A 29 7.88 -6.75 -6.71
N SER A 30 9.14 -6.96 -6.33
CA SER A 30 10.01 -8.02 -6.87
C SER A 30 10.07 -9.27 -6.00
N SER A 31 9.31 -9.33 -4.89
CA SER A 31 9.35 -10.48 -3.99
C SER A 31 8.64 -11.70 -4.57
N ALA A 32 9.21 -12.86 -4.31
CA ALA A 32 8.59 -14.14 -4.67
C ALA A 32 7.23 -14.33 -3.94
N LEU A 33 7.12 -13.79 -2.72
CA LEU A 33 5.90 -13.81 -1.94
C LEU A 33 4.76 -13.06 -2.65
N LEU A 34 5.00 -11.79 -3.05
CA LEU A 34 3.98 -11.00 -3.75
C LEU A 34 3.68 -11.57 -5.15
N ALA A 35 4.68 -12.10 -5.85
CA ALA A 35 4.46 -12.78 -7.13
C ALA A 35 3.53 -13.99 -6.98
N LYS A 36 3.69 -14.77 -5.89
CA LYS A 36 2.82 -15.91 -5.60
C LYS A 36 1.43 -15.47 -5.16
N ALA A 37 1.33 -14.44 -4.32
CA ALA A 37 0.06 -13.84 -3.92
C ALA A 37 -0.72 -13.31 -5.15
N LYS A 38 -0.02 -12.66 -6.08
CA LYS A 38 -0.61 -12.21 -7.35
C LYS A 38 -1.15 -13.38 -8.18
N GLN A 39 -0.44 -14.52 -8.27
CA GLN A 39 -0.95 -15.71 -8.97
C GLN A 39 -2.27 -16.20 -8.37
N VAL A 40 -2.39 -16.20 -7.03
CA VAL A 40 -3.64 -16.56 -6.34
C VAL A 40 -4.74 -15.54 -6.63
N TYR A 41 -4.43 -14.26 -6.60
CA TYR A 41 -5.38 -13.20 -6.95
C TYR A 41 -5.85 -13.33 -8.41
N ASP A 42 -4.93 -13.46 -9.36
CA ASP A 42 -5.20 -13.56 -10.79
C ASP A 42 -6.00 -14.84 -11.17
N SER A 43 -5.93 -15.88 -10.34
CA SER A 43 -6.76 -17.09 -10.51
C SER A 43 -8.26 -16.85 -10.24
N GLY A 44 -8.62 -15.66 -9.72
CA GLY A 44 -9.99 -15.35 -9.33
C GLY A 44 -10.42 -15.99 -8.00
N ALA A 45 -9.47 -16.47 -7.18
CA ALA A 45 -9.74 -17.16 -5.93
C ALA A 45 -10.59 -16.35 -4.96
N ILE A 46 -10.38 -15.02 -4.88
CA ILE A 46 -11.19 -14.15 -4.01
C ILE A 46 -12.43 -13.59 -4.71
N GLY A 47 -12.57 -13.79 -6.03
CA GLY A 47 -13.60 -13.14 -6.86
C GLY A 47 -13.26 -11.67 -7.15
N GLU A 48 -14.28 -10.84 -7.31
CA GLU A 48 -14.13 -9.39 -7.48
C GLU A 48 -13.55 -8.75 -6.21
N LEU A 49 -12.61 -7.80 -6.37
CA LEU A 49 -12.07 -7.07 -5.23
C LEU A 49 -13.09 -6.08 -4.68
N LEU A 50 -13.52 -6.27 -3.45
CA LEU A 50 -14.52 -5.43 -2.79
C LEU A 50 -13.90 -4.36 -1.90
N SER A 51 -12.82 -4.69 -1.19
CA SER A 51 -12.13 -3.76 -0.29
C SER A 51 -10.73 -4.24 0.05
N VAL A 52 -9.89 -3.30 0.55
CA VAL A 52 -8.53 -3.59 0.99
C VAL A 52 -8.23 -2.95 2.34
N GLU A 53 -7.49 -3.65 3.19
CA GLU A 53 -6.92 -3.13 4.42
C GLU A 53 -5.39 -3.23 4.38
N LEU A 54 -4.73 -2.12 4.71
CA LEU A 54 -3.27 -2.02 4.79
C LEU A 54 -2.89 -1.55 6.19
N SER A 55 -1.95 -2.23 6.83
CA SER A 55 -1.48 -1.80 8.16
C SER A 55 -0.02 -2.12 8.41
N LEU A 56 0.61 -1.23 9.16
CA LEU A 56 1.95 -1.41 9.70
C LEU A 56 2.09 -0.59 10.98
N GLY A 57 2.72 -1.18 11.99
CA GLY A 57 3.04 -0.49 13.24
C GLY A 57 4.46 -0.77 13.70
N ARG A 58 5.12 0.28 14.21
CA ARG A 58 6.43 0.23 14.86
C ARG A 58 6.35 0.93 16.21
N ASN A 59 7.20 0.59 17.16
CA ASN A 59 7.26 1.25 18.46
C ASN A 59 8.67 1.22 19.05
N ASP A 60 9.65 1.58 18.24
CA ASP A 60 11.04 1.67 18.63
C ASP A 60 11.69 2.94 18.06
N PRO A 61 12.79 3.44 18.66
CA PRO A 61 13.44 4.67 18.19
C PRO A 61 13.96 4.57 16.74
N THR A 62 14.47 3.42 16.33
CA THR A 62 14.96 3.19 14.96
C THR A 62 13.81 3.24 13.97
N GLY A 63 12.72 2.56 14.27
CA GLY A 63 11.48 2.57 13.47
C GLY A 63 10.82 3.94 13.39
N ALA A 64 11.04 4.79 14.40
CA ALA A 64 10.55 6.17 14.46
C ALA A 64 11.54 7.21 13.89
N TRP A 65 12.66 6.74 13.31
CA TRP A 65 13.72 7.58 12.72
C TRP A 65 14.44 8.48 13.70
N GLU A 66 14.54 8.07 14.98
CA GLU A 66 15.28 8.78 16.02
C GLU A 66 16.82 8.60 15.87
N TYR A 67 17.31 8.69 14.63
CA TYR A 67 18.73 8.47 14.35
C TYR A 67 19.60 9.57 14.94
N PRO A 68 20.73 9.21 15.57
CA PRO A 68 21.76 10.18 15.89
C PRO A 68 22.41 10.72 14.60
N PRO A 69 22.93 11.94 14.60
CA PRO A 69 23.78 12.40 13.51
C PRO A 69 24.98 11.47 13.31
N PRO A 70 25.47 11.31 12.06
CA PRO A 70 26.72 10.60 11.82
C PRO A 70 27.87 11.22 12.65
N PRO A 71 28.71 10.40 13.28
CA PRO A 71 29.87 10.89 14.01
C PRO A 71 30.78 11.75 13.11
N GLY A 72 31.19 12.92 13.61
CA GLY A 72 32.08 13.83 12.87
C GLY A 72 31.42 14.64 11.78
N LEU A 73 30.10 14.56 11.60
CA LEU A 73 29.37 15.41 10.64
C LEU A 73 29.45 16.88 11.10
N ALA A 74 30.02 17.73 10.27
CA ALA A 74 30.26 19.14 10.56
C ALA A 74 30.10 20.01 9.30
N PRO A 75 29.85 21.34 9.46
CA PRO A 75 29.69 22.22 8.29
C PRO A 75 30.88 22.21 7.34
N GLU A 76 32.07 21.94 7.85
CA GLU A 76 33.32 21.96 7.09
C GLU A 76 33.48 20.74 6.16
N ASN A 77 32.75 19.66 6.43
CA ASN A 77 32.84 18.40 5.66
C ASN A 77 31.51 17.99 5.01
N PHE A 78 30.50 18.87 5.04
CA PHE A 78 29.19 18.56 4.49
C PHE A 78 28.59 19.75 3.71
N ASP A 79 28.27 19.53 2.44
CA ASP A 79 27.65 20.56 1.61
C ASP A 79 26.15 20.71 1.96
N TRP A 80 25.90 21.48 3.02
CA TRP A 80 24.57 21.71 3.56
C TRP A 80 23.62 22.40 2.58
N ASP A 81 24.14 23.35 1.80
CA ASP A 81 23.33 24.10 0.82
C ASP A 81 22.86 23.23 -0.33
N THR A 82 23.73 22.37 -0.84
CA THR A 82 23.35 21.38 -1.88
C THR A 82 22.37 20.35 -1.32
N TRP A 83 22.55 19.90 -0.06
CA TRP A 83 21.61 18.98 0.57
C TRP A 83 20.24 19.59 0.77
N LEU A 84 20.13 20.85 1.21
CA LEU A 84 18.86 21.56 1.33
C LEU A 84 18.15 21.68 -0.04
N GLY A 85 18.91 21.83 -1.11
CA GLY A 85 18.34 22.00 -2.46
C GLY A 85 17.37 23.19 -2.53
N THR A 86 16.12 22.92 -2.89
CA THR A 86 15.04 23.92 -2.98
C THR A 86 14.27 24.12 -1.67
N ALA A 87 14.57 23.35 -0.61
CA ALA A 87 13.95 23.53 0.70
C ALA A 87 14.33 24.88 1.33
N PRO A 88 13.53 25.38 2.29
CA PRO A 88 13.85 26.63 2.99
C PRO A 88 15.25 26.60 3.62
N LYS A 89 16.04 27.64 3.36
CA LYS A 89 17.39 27.78 3.89
C LYS A 89 17.35 27.94 5.41
N LYS A 90 18.20 27.19 6.09
CA LYS A 90 18.39 27.25 7.54
C LYS A 90 19.86 26.97 7.89
N PRO A 91 20.35 27.40 9.06
CA PRO A 91 21.67 27.02 9.55
C PRO A 91 21.87 25.51 9.58
N PHE A 92 23.11 25.10 9.44
CA PHE A 92 23.49 23.69 9.54
C PHE A 92 22.94 23.05 10.82
N ASP A 93 22.26 21.92 10.65
CA ASP A 93 21.64 21.18 11.72
C ASP A 93 21.76 19.68 11.46
N PRO A 94 22.70 18.99 12.12
CA PRO A 94 22.94 17.59 11.90
C PRO A 94 21.77 16.68 12.30
N ILE A 95 20.91 17.12 13.24
CA ILE A 95 19.70 16.38 13.62
C ILE A 95 18.68 16.40 12.45
N THR A 96 18.49 17.55 11.83
CA THR A 96 17.62 17.65 10.63
C THR A 96 18.10 16.71 9.52
N TYR A 97 19.42 16.66 9.29
CA TYR A 97 19.99 15.71 8.32
C TYR A 97 19.70 14.26 8.70
N ALA A 98 20.01 13.85 9.93
CA ALA A 98 19.84 12.48 10.37
C ALA A 98 18.37 12.03 10.38
N ARG A 99 17.45 12.93 10.70
CA ARG A 99 16.02 12.68 10.88
C ARG A 99 15.14 13.32 9.80
N TRP A 100 15.64 13.48 8.57
CA TRP A 100 14.96 14.18 7.48
C TRP A 100 13.52 13.71 7.21
N ARG A 101 13.23 12.46 7.49
CA ARG A 101 11.88 11.86 7.36
C ARG A 101 10.86 12.47 8.32
N CYS A 102 11.32 13.09 9.40
CA CYS A 102 10.46 13.70 10.42
C CYS A 102 9.94 15.09 10.01
N TRP A 103 10.50 15.70 8.96
CA TRP A 103 10.20 17.07 8.54
C TRP A 103 9.56 17.09 7.15
N LYS A 104 8.40 17.79 7.02
CA LYS A 104 7.69 17.93 5.74
C LYS A 104 8.48 18.67 4.66
N GLU A 105 9.47 19.45 5.06
CA GLU A 105 10.35 20.22 4.18
C GLU A 105 11.35 19.32 3.44
N TYR A 106 11.66 18.15 3.97
CA TYR A 106 12.71 17.25 3.47
C TYR A 106 12.20 15.85 3.15
N GLY A 107 11.12 15.44 3.78
CA GLY A 107 10.55 14.11 3.62
C GLY A 107 9.03 14.12 3.51
N THR A 108 8.48 12.95 3.30
CA THR A 108 7.03 12.73 3.18
C THR A 108 6.45 11.91 4.35
N GLY A 109 7.26 11.76 5.42
CA GLY A 109 6.86 11.07 6.64
C GLY A 109 6.43 9.63 6.43
N VAL A 110 5.60 9.11 7.33
CA VAL A 110 5.11 7.72 7.28
C VAL A 110 4.34 7.39 6.01
N ALA A 111 3.69 8.37 5.38
CA ALA A 111 2.98 8.16 4.14
C ALA A 111 3.94 7.83 2.99
N GLY A 112 4.95 8.67 2.74
CA GLY A 112 5.85 8.46 1.61
C GLY A 112 6.94 7.42 1.86
N ASP A 113 7.30 7.14 3.12
CA ASP A 113 8.36 6.17 3.45
C ASP A 113 7.83 4.75 3.73
N LEU A 114 6.67 4.62 4.38
CA LEU A 114 6.11 3.33 4.79
C LEU A 114 4.86 2.94 3.99
N MET A 115 3.87 3.84 3.89
CA MET A 115 2.62 3.56 3.17
C MET A 115 2.87 3.20 1.72
N VAL A 116 3.86 3.82 1.08
CA VAL A 116 4.20 3.56 -0.33
C VAL A 116 4.53 2.09 -0.59
N HIS A 117 5.16 1.39 0.36
CA HIS A 117 5.46 -0.04 0.23
C HIS A 117 4.19 -0.90 0.27
N LEU A 118 3.26 -0.58 1.17
CA LEU A 118 1.97 -1.27 1.27
C LEU A 118 1.11 -1.02 0.03
N VAL A 119 1.00 0.25 -0.38
CA VAL A 119 0.23 0.67 -1.56
C VAL A 119 0.79 0.04 -2.83
N SER A 120 2.10 0.12 -3.07
CA SER A 120 2.71 -0.47 -4.27
C SER A 120 2.61 -2.00 -4.28
N GLY A 121 2.74 -2.64 -3.12
CA GLY A 121 2.51 -4.08 -2.98
C GLY A 121 1.07 -4.48 -3.30
N MET A 122 0.10 -3.78 -2.75
CA MET A 122 -1.33 -3.96 -3.04
C MET A 122 -1.63 -3.74 -4.53
N MET A 123 -1.17 -2.62 -5.10
CA MET A 123 -1.34 -2.30 -6.52
C MET A 123 -0.77 -3.39 -7.42
N PHE A 124 0.43 -3.90 -7.09
CA PHE A 124 1.06 -4.99 -7.84
C PHE A 124 0.23 -6.27 -7.79
N VAL A 125 -0.21 -6.70 -6.61
CA VAL A 125 -1.01 -7.93 -6.45
C VAL A 125 -2.37 -7.80 -7.13
N ALA A 126 -3.06 -6.68 -6.95
CA ALA A 126 -4.39 -6.44 -7.52
C ALA A 126 -4.37 -6.03 -9.02
N GLY A 127 -3.18 -5.82 -9.61
CA GLY A 127 -3.07 -5.38 -11.01
C GLY A 127 -3.55 -3.95 -11.23
N ILE A 128 -3.53 -3.10 -10.20
CA ILE A 128 -3.93 -1.69 -10.26
C ILE A 128 -2.75 -0.85 -10.70
N ASN A 129 -2.91 -0.04 -11.75
CA ASN A 129 -1.90 0.94 -12.17
C ASN A 129 -2.54 2.31 -12.42
N GLN A 130 -3.13 2.86 -11.37
CA GLN A 130 -3.70 4.22 -11.35
C GLN A 130 -3.60 4.80 -9.94
N ALA A 131 -3.63 6.11 -9.82
CA ALA A 131 -3.78 6.79 -8.54
C ALA A 131 -5.21 6.64 -8.00
N PRO A 132 -5.45 6.75 -6.68
CA PRO A 132 -6.81 6.78 -6.15
C PRO A 132 -7.53 8.05 -6.60
N SER A 133 -8.83 7.96 -6.87
CA SER A 133 -9.64 9.11 -7.26
C SER A 133 -9.87 10.09 -6.12
N ARG A 134 -9.99 9.58 -4.89
CA ARG A 134 -10.22 10.38 -3.66
C ARG A 134 -9.40 9.84 -2.50
N ALA A 135 -9.06 10.75 -1.56
CA ALA A 135 -8.44 10.40 -0.30
C ALA A 135 -8.96 11.27 0.84
N PHE A 136 -9.15 10.64 2.00
CA PHE A 136 -9.33 11.27 3.29
C PHE A 136 -8.27 10.75 4.25
N ALA A 137 -7.74 11.61 5.14
CA ALA A 137 -6.76 11.18 6.12
C ALA A 137 -6.92 11.92 7.44
N THR A 138 -6.53 11.23 8.51
CA THR A 138 -6.45 11.76 9.88
C THR A 138 -5.26 11.17 10.60
N GLY A 139 -4.86 11.76 11.71
CA GLY A 139 -3.71 11.31 12.48
C GLY A 139 -3.16 12.38 13.41
N GLY A 140 -1.90 12.27 13.75
CA GLY A 140 -1.25 13.26 14.63
C GLY A 140 0.16 12.88 15.04
N ILE A 141 0.81 13.78 15.77
CA ILE A 141 2.04 13.54 16.49
C ILE A 141 1.64 13.16 17.92
N VAL A 142 1.51 11.86 18.17
CA VAL A 142 0.92 11.34 19.42
C VAL A 142 1.96 10.71 20.34
N ARG A 143 2.97 10.05 19.81
CA ARG A 143 3.99 9.30 20.55
C ARG A 143 5.33 10.03 20.63
N TRP A 144 5.87 10.48 19.48
CA TRP A 144 7.23 11.01 19.38
C TRP A 144 7.23 12.54 19.38
N LYS A 145 7.43 13.14 20.57
CA LYS A 145 7.39 14.60 20.82
C LYS A 145 8.78 15.24 20.65
N ASP A 146 9.47 14.90 19.59
CA ASP A 146 10.85 15.28 19.26
C ASP A 146 10.99 16.57 18.43
N GLY A 147 9.87 17.28 18.22
CA GLY A 147 9.83 18.50 17.41
C GLY A 147 9.46 18.26 15.93
N ARG A 148 9.27 17.00 15.52
CA ARG A 148 8.82 16.67 14.15
C ARG A 148 7.53 17.39 13.78
N ASN A 149 7.35 17.64 12.48
CA ASN A 149 6.10 18.20 11.94
C ASN A 149 5.35 17.22 11.01
N MET A 150 5.90 16.01 10.79
CA MET A 150 5.19 14.92 10.16
C MET A 150 4.51 14.02 11.21
N PRO A 151 3.29 13.51 10.94
CA PRO A 151 2.57 12.64 11.87
C PRO A 151 3.30 11.32 12.12
N ASP A 152 3.24 10.82 13.35
CA ASP A 152 3.70 9.49 13.75
C ASP A 152 2.55 8.46 13.83
N LEU A 153 1.31 8.93 13.73
CA LEU A 153 0.09 8.16 13.56
C LEU A 153 -0.66 8.70 12.35
N HIS A 154 -0.92 7.86 11.34
CA HIS A 154 -1.55 8.26 10.09
C HIS A 154 -2.55 7.20 9.63
N TYR A 155 -3.81 7.59 9.54
CA TYR A 155 -4.89 6.81 8.94
C TYR A 155 -5.30 7.45 7.61
N ALA A 156 -5.53 6.63 6.60
CA ALA A 156 -6.05 7.11 5.32
C ALA A 156 -7.12 6.17 4.78
N ILE A 157 -8.04 6.73 4.00
CA ILE A 157 -9.00 5.99 3.19
C ILE A 157 -8.84 6.50 1.76
N PHE A 158 -8.63 5.57 0.83
CA PHE A 158 -8.54 5.84 -0.60
C PHE A 158 -9.70 5.19 -1.33
N GLU A 159 -10.04 5.73 -2.50
CA GLU A 159 -10.96 5.10 -3.45
C GLU A 159 -10.23 4.81 -4.76
N TYR A 160 -10.13 3.53 -5.12
CA TYR A 160 -9.66 3.06 -6.41
C TYR A 160 -10.87 2.58 -7.24
N GLY A 161 -11.48 3.51 -7.98
CA GLY A 161 -12.79 3.25 -8.59
C GLY A 161 -13.86 3.06 -7.51
N GLN A 162 -14.45 1.87 -7.43
CA GLN A 162 -15.42 1.49 -6.41
C GLN A 162 -14.80 0.79 -5.19
N VAL A 163 -13.48 0.53 -5.21
CA VAL A 163 -12.81 -0.21 -4.15
C VAL A 163 -12.26 0.73 -3.08
N PRO A 164 -12.81 0.72 -1.86
CA PRO A 164 -12.23 1.42 -0.74
C PRO A 164 -10.97 0.71 -0.22
N VAL A 165 -9.93 1.48 0.04
CA VAL A 165 -8.67 1.01 0.63
C VAL A 165 -8.44 1.75 1.93
N TYR A 166 -8.45 1.04 3.05
CA TYR A 166 -8.16 1.58 4.37
C TYR A 166 -6.69 1.36 4.73
N VAL A 167 -6.04 2.40 5.25
CA VAL A 167 -4.63 2.34 5.66
C VAL A 167 -4.47 2.80 7.10
N ARG A 168 -3.75 2.02 7.90
CA ARG A 168 -3.36 2.36 9.26
C ARG A 168 -1.85 2.27 9.41
N LEU A 169 -1.20 3.41 9.71
CA LEU A 169 0.22 3.47 10.04
C LEU A 169 0.42 4.08 11.42
N THR A 170 1.31 3.50 12.21
CA THR A 170 1.67 4.03 13.52
C THR A 170 3.14 3.78 13.84
N LEU A 171 3.78 4.77 14.44
CA LEU A 171 5.11 4.62 15.05
C LEU A 171 5.02 4.53 16.59
N GLY A 172 3.80 4.39 17.12
CA GLY A 172 3.53 4.36 18.57
C GLY A 172 3.10 3.00 19.12
N THR A 173 2.82 2.03 18.25
CA THR A 173 2.43 0.67 18.65
C THR A 173 2.92 -0.31 17.60
N GLU A 174 3.67 -1.31 18.05
CA GLU A 174 4.14 -2.37 17.15
C GLU A 174 2.98 -3.27 16.74
N THR A 175 2.84 -3.48 15.44
CA THR A 175 1.89 -4.43 14.85
C THR A 175 2.50 -5.00 13.59
N ALA A 176 2.19 -6.26 13.29
CA ALA A 176 2.64 -6.88 12.05
C ALA A 176 2.20 -6.07 10.82
N GLU A 177 3.05 -6.06 9.81
CA GLU A 177 2.66 -5.59 8.49
C GLU A 177 1.61 -6.51 7.90
N MET A 178 0.56 -5.92 7.33
CA MET A 178 -0.53 -6.67 6.71
C MET A 178 -1.11 -5.94 5.52
N THR A 179 -1.31 -6.68 4.44
CA THR A 179 -2.14 -6.32 3.29
C THR A 179 -3.23 -7.36 3.16
N ARG A 180 -4.50 -6.95 3.29
CA ARG A 180 -5.65 -7.83 3.19
C ARG A 180 -6.52 -7.41 2.01
N LEU A 181 -6.67 -8.30 1.02
CA LEU A 181 -7.55 -8.13 -0.12
C LEU A 181 -8.80 -8.99 0.11
N MET A 182 -9.97 -8.38 0.05
CA MET A 182 -11.24 -9.02 0.37
C MET A 182 -12.15 -9.04 -0.85
N GLY A 183 -12.67 -10.22 -1.15
CA GLY A 183 -13.65 -10.44 -2.19
C GLY A 183 -14.75 -11.40 -1.76
N PRO A 184 -15.80 -11.58 -2.58
CA PRO A 184 -16.98 -12.38 -2.19
C PRO A 184 -16.69 -13.88 -2.11
N LYS A 185 -15.60 -14.37 -2.71
CA LYS A 185 -15.22 -15.78 -2.70
C LYS A 185 -14.10 -16.11 -1.75
N GLY A 186 -13.34 -15.11 -1.28
CA GLY A 186 -12.20 -15.34 -0.42
C GLY A 186 -11.54 -14.09 0.10
N LEU A 187 -10.59 -14.32 0.98
CA LEU A 187 -9.74 -13.34 1.63
C LEU A 187 -8.28 -13.74 1.39
N LEU A 188 -7.47 -12.80 0.92
CA LEU A 188 -6.03 -12.95 0.79
C LEU A 188 -5.34 -12.01 1.78
N GLU A 189 -4.71 -12.57 2.81
CA GLU A 189 -4.01 -11.83 3.85
C GLU A 189 -2.50 -12.03 3.70
N ILE A 190 -1.78 -10.98 3.31
CA ILE A 190 -0.35 -10.99 3.03
C ILE A 190 0.36 -10.29 4.18
N ARG A 191 1.35 -10.94 4.76
CA ARG A 191 2.25 -10.44 5.80
C ARG A 191 3.67 -10.31 5.27
N GLU A 192 4.58 -10.01 6.15
CA GLU A 192 5.98 -9.80 5.78
C GLU A 192 6.64 -11.03 5.13
N ARG A 193 6.32 -12.24 5.62
CA ARG A 193 7.00 -13.50 5.20
C ARG A 193 6.10 -14.57 4.63
N ASP A 194 4.80 -14.40 4.77
CA ASP A 194 3.80 -15.35 4.34
C ASP A 194 2.54 -14.68 3.84
N PHE A 195 1.69 -15.45 3.17
CA PHE A 195 0.29 -15.08 3.01
C PHE A 195 -0.61 -16.26 3.31
N THR A 196 -1.84 -15.94 3.71
CA THR A 196 -2.93 -16.88 3.88
C THR A 196 -4.06 -16.51 2.93
N TYR A 197 -4.48 -17.47 2.10
CA TYR A 197 -5.75 -17.41 1.39
C TYR A 197 -6.77 -18.21 2.19
N ILE A 198 -7.98 -17.65 2.37
CA ILE A 198 -9.11 -18.29 3.04
C ILE A 198 -10.31 -18.14 2.12
N SER A 199 -10.86 -19.27 1.65
CA SER A 199 -12.11 -19.25 0.91
C SER A 199 -13.27 -18.84 1.82
N GLN A 200 -14.21 -18.09 1.27
CA GLN A 200 -15.41 -17.72 1.99
C GLN A 200 -16.61 -18.49 1.49
N ARG A 201 -17.50 -18.80 2.41
CA ARG A 201 -18.81 -19.34 2.10
C ARG A 201 -19.53 -18.35 1.18
N GLY A 202 -19.83 -18.80 -0.02
CA GLY A 202 -20.52 -17.99 -1.01
C GLY A 202 -22.04 -17.91 -0.74
N ILE A 203 -22.81 -17.80 -1.79
CA ILE A 203 -24.28 -17.88 -1.74
C ILE A 203 -24.66 -19.38 -1.73
N ASP A 204 -24.30 -20.08 -0.66
CA ASP A 204 -24.52 -21.53 -0.50
C ASP A 204 -25.54 -21.86 0.61
N VAL A 205 -26.11 -20.82 1.23
CA VAL A 205 -27.13 -20.95 2.29
C VAL A 205 -28.37 -20.17 1.88
N ALA A 206 -29.52 -20.80 1.92
CA ALA A 206 -30.78 -20.13 1.66
C ALA A 206 -30.97 -18.95 2.66
N PRO A 207 -31.17 -17.71 2.18
CA PRO A 207 -31.33 -16.55 3.05
C PRO A 207 -32.54 -16.72 3.94
N SER A 208 -32.36 -16.58 5.24
CA SER A 208 -33.46 -16.76 6.18
C SER A 208 -33.31 -15.84 7.39
N TYR A 209 -34.41 -15.20 7.78
CA TYR A 209 -34.51 -14.44 9.01
C TYR A 209 -35.58 -15.02 9.95
N TYR A 210 -36.63 -15.65 9.41
CA TYR A 210 -37.78 -16.16 10.15
C TYR A 210 -37.97 -17.68 10.05
N ASP A 211 -37.06 -18.38 9.37
CA ASP A 211 -37.18 -19.83 9.12
C ASP A 211 -37.25 -20.68 10.37
N GLN A 212 -36.65 -20.21 11.47
CA GLN A 212 -36.75 -20.89 12.77
C GLN A 212 -38.21 -20.98 13.29
N GLY A 213 -39.07 -20.07 12.85
CA GLY A 213 -40.48 -20.08 13.15
C GLY A 213 -41.32 -20.94 12.20
N PHE A 214 -40.73 -21.45 11.11
CA PHE A 214 -41.44 -22.30 10.15
C PHE A 214 -41.57 -23.75 10.67
N PRO A 215 -42.68 -24.44 10.39
CA PRO A 215 -42.74 -25.90 10.53
C PRO A 215 -41.59 -26.55 9.76
N THR A 216 -41.00 -27.63 10.30
CA THR A 216 -39.83 -28.30 9.73
C THR A 216 -40.01 -28.65 8.24
N ALA A 217 -41.19 -29.11 7.85
CA ALA A 217 -41.49 -29.43 6.46
C ALA A 217 -41.45 -28.20 5.53
N MET A 218 -41.97 -27.06 6.00
CA MET A 218 -41.94 -25.81 5.23
C MET A 218 -40.51 -25.30 5.08
N ARG A 219 -39.70 -25.32 6.12
CA ARG A 219 -38.29 -24.93 6.06
C ARG A 219 -37.52 -25.82 5.07
N HIS A 220 -37.69 -27.12 5.16
CA HIS A 220 -37.03 -28.06 4.24
C HIS A 220 -37.42 -27.81 2.78
N THR A 221 -38.70 -27.54 2.50
CA THR A 221 -39.17 -27.19 1.16
C THR A 221 -38.52 -25.90 0.67
N TYR A 222 -38.50 -24.84 1.48
CA TYR A 222 -37.86 -23.57 1.15
C TYR A 222 -36.37 -23.73 0.83
N GLU A 223 -35.61 -24.39 1.70
CA GLU A 223 -34.17 -24.65 1.50
C GLU A 223 -33.94 -25.46 0.21
N THR A 224 -34.75 -26.52 0.00
CA THR A 224 -34.63 -27.37 -1.18
C THR A 224 -34.91 -26.61 -2.47
N ASP A 225 -35.95 -25.82 -2.52
CA ASP A 225 -36.31 -25.05 -3.71
C ASP A 225 -35.32 -23.92 -3.98
N TRP A 226 -34.83 -23.26 -2.94
CA TRP A 226 -33.78 -22.26 -3.09
C TRP A 226 -32.48 -22.87 -3.64
N HIS A 227 -32.04 -24.02 -3.14
CA HIS A 227 -30.85 -24.71 -3.63
C HIS A 227 -31.00 -25.21 -5.07
N LYS A 228 -32.19 -25.62 -5.49
CA LYS A 228 -32.41 -25.98 -6.91
C LYS A 228 -32.14 -24.84 -7.86
N GLU A 229 -32.45 -23.61 -7.44
CA GLU A 229 -32.28 -22.42 -8.25
C GLU A 229 -30.88 -21.79 -8.17
N HIS A 230 -30.21 -21.92 -7.02
CA HIS A 230 -28.99 -21.15 -6.70
C HIS A 230 -27.74 -22.02 -6.50
N ASP A 231 -27.85 -23.33 -6.40
CA ASP A 231 -26.72 -24.21 -6.19
C ASP A 231 -26.14 -24.70 -7.53
N PRO A 232 -24.93 -24.19 -7.94
CA PRO A 232 -24.30 -24.63 -9.19
C PRO A 232 -23.80 -26.08 -9.13
N ALA A 233 -23.71 -26.69 -7.94
CA ALA A 233 -23.28 -28.08 -7.74
C ALA A 233 -24.02 -28.74 -6.58
N PRO A 234 -25.30 -29.11 -6.79
CA PRO A 234 -26.13 -29.72 -5.74
C PRO A 234 -25.42 -30.89 -5.05
N GLY A 235 -25.46 -30.88 -3.71
CA GLY A 235 -24.87 -31.95 -2.90
C GLY A 235 -23.37 -31.77 -2.57
N LYS A 236 -22.71 -30.73 -3.07
CA LYS A 236 -21.39 -30.33 -2.62
C LYS A 236 -21.52 -29.18 -1.62
N GLY A 237 -21.62 -29.49 -0.35
CA GLY A 237 -21.56 -28.47 0.70
C GLY A 237 -20.28 -27.63 0.61
N PHE A 238 -20.31 -26.41 1.13
CA PHE A 238 -19.12 -25.55 1.22
C PHE A 238 -18.02 -26.28 2.00
N VAL A 239 -16.89 -26.49 1.32
CA VAL A 239 -15.65 -26.93 1.95
C VAL A 239 -14.76 -25.70 2.06
N SER A 240 -14.49 -25.25 3.31
CA SER A 240 -13.53 -24.18 3.54
C SER A 240 -12.16 -24.64 3.05
N ASP A 241 -11.63 -23.91 2.08
CA ASP A 241 -10.27 -24.11 1.60
C ASP A 241 -9.38 -22.99 2.13
N ALA A 242 -8.24 -23.35 2.67
CA ALA A 242 -7.25 -22.41 3.18
C ALA A 242 -5.87 -22.81 2.69
N MET A 243 -5.14 -21.86 2.13
CA MET A 243 -3.78 -22.04 1.67
C MET A 243 -2.86 -21.07 2.41
N VAL A 244 -1.81 -21.61 3.02
CA VAL A 244 -0.72 -20.82 3.59
C VAL A 244 0.51 -20.99 2.70
N TYR A 245 1.13 -19.89 2.34
CA TYR A 245 2.39 -19.89 1.59
C TYR A 245 3.41 -19.04 2.34
N THR A 246 4.55 -19.64 2.65
CA THR A 246 5.71 -18.94 3.25
C THR A 246 6.74 -18.67 2.16
N GLY A 247 7.13 -17.43 2.02
CA GLY A 247 8.13 -17.01 1.04
C GLY A 247 9.53 -17.58 1.36
N PRO A 248 10.39 -17.76 0.35
CA PRO A 248 11.68 -18.42 0.53
C PRO A 248 12.65 -17.63 1.42
N SER A 249 12.78 -16.37 1.28
CA SER A 249 13.59 -15.48 2.12
C SER A 249 13.12 -14.06 1.99
N TYR A 250 13.39 -13.25 3.01
CA TYR A 250 13.08 -11.82 2.97
C TYR A 250 14.25 -11.04 2.36
N ASP A 251 14.57 -11.33 1.10
CA ASP A 251 15.50 -10.52 0.31
C ASP A 251 14.84 -10.12 -1.01
N ASP A 252 14.13 -9.01 -0.98
CA ASP A 252 13.49 -8.45 -2.17
C ASP A 252 14.44 -7.51 -2.92
N LEU A 253 15.55 -7.10 -2.30
CA LEU A 253 16.48 -6.13 -2.87
C LEU A 253 17.27 -6.75 -4.03
N ALA A 254 17.84 -7.93 -3.85
CA ALA A 254 18.63 -8.59 -4.88
C ALA A 254 17.77 -8.90 -6.14
N PRO A 255 16.58 -9.51 -6.05
CA PRO A 255 15.67 -9.65 -7.20
C PRO A 255 15.29 -8.33 -7.85
N HIS A 256 15.10 -7.27 -7.08
CA HIS A 256 14.74 -5.95 -7.59
C HIS A 256 15.89 -5.32 -8.40
N MET A 257 17.10 -5.39 -7.88
CA MET A 257 18.31 -4.93 -8.59
C MET A 257 18.56 -5.76 -9.84
N TRP A 258 18.35 -7.09 -9.77
CA TRP A 258 18.48 -7.96 -10.94
C TRP A 258 17.46 -7.61 -12.02
N ASN A 259 16.21 -7.35 -11.66
CA ASN A 259 15.19 -6.91 -12.61
C ASN A 259 15.60 -5.63 -13.36
N PHE A 260 16.19 -4.66 -12.65
CA PHE A 260 16.71 -3.43 -13.27
C PHE A 260 17.84 -3.74 -14.26
N LEU A 261 18.85 -4.50 -13.84
CA LEU A 261 19.98 -4.86 -14.69
C LEU A 261 19.54 -5.63 -15.94
N GLU A 262 18.63 -6.57 -15.76
CA GLU A 262 18.09 -7.34 -16.89
C GLU A 262 17.27 -6.45 -17.85
N ALA A 263 16.47 -5.52 -17.32
CA ALA A 263 15.75 -4.55 -18.13
C ALA A 263 16.70 -3.63 -18.93
N VAL A 264 17.83 -3.22 -18.33
CA VAL A 264 18.87 -2.44 -19.06
C VAL A 264 19.46 -3.24 -20.20
N ARG A 265 19.74 -4.55 -19.99
CA ARG A 265 20.34 -5.44 -21.00
C ARG A 265 19.38 -5.81 -22.11
N THR A 266 18.12 -6.11 -21.77
CA THR A 266 17.14 -6.70 -22.70
C THR A 266 16.14 -5.71 -23.25
N ARG A 267 16.06 -4.51 -22.64
CA ARG A 267 15.04 -3.49 -22.90
C ARG A 267 13.61 -3.94 -22.59
N LYS A 268 13.44 -5.01 -21.84
CA LYS A 268 12.15 -5.41 -21.32
C LYS A 268 11.67 -4.45 -20.23
N PRO A 269 10.36 -4.31 -20.02
CA PRO A 269 9.82 -3.49 -18.93
C PRO A 269 10.35 -3.93 -17.57
N VAL A 270 10.57 -2.96 -16.70
CA VAL A 270 10.83 -3.20 -15.25
C VAL A 270 9.54 -3.53 -14.53
N VAL A 271 9.64 -4.17 -13.38
CA VAL A 271 8.49 -4.54 -12.54
C VAL A 271 7.75 -3.31 -12.00
N GLN A 272 8.46 -2.21 -11.83
CA GLN A 272 7.89 -0.95 -11.30
C GLN A 272 8.54 0.24 -12.01
N ASP A 273 7.90 0.71 -13.07
CA ASP A 273 8.36 1.86 -13.84
C ASP A 273 8.00 3.21 -13.18
N ALA A 274 8.38 4.30 -13.85
CA ALA A 274 8.12 5.64 -13.36
C ALA A 274 6.61 5.96 -13.25
N VAL A 275 5.77 5.40 -14.13
CA VAL A 275 4.31 5.63 -14.10
C VAL A 275 3.69 4.92 -12.89
N PHE A 276 3.98 3.64 -12.72
CA PHE A 276 3.52 2.88 -11.56
C PHE A 276 3.98 3.51 -10.25
N GLY A 277 5.28 3.87 -10.17
CA GLY A 277 5.82 4.53 -8.98
C GLY A 277 5.19 5.90 -8.70
N HIS A 278 4.83 6.66 -9.75
CA HIS A 278 4.11 7.93 -9.61
C HIS A 278 2.71 7.73 -9.02
N HIS A 279 1.95 6.76 -9.51
CA HIS A 279 0.61 6.45 -8.99
C HIS A 279 0.66 5.98 -7.53
N ALA A 280 1.62 5.15 -7.16
CA ALA A 280 1.81 4.75 -5.76
C ALA A 280 2.21 5.93 -4.86
N ALA A 281 3.10 6.82 -5.34
CA ALA A 281 3.47 8.03 -4.61
C ALA A 281 2.32 9.04 -4.52
N ALA A 282 1.49 9.16 -5.56
CA ALA A 282 0.32 10.04 -5.58
C ALA A 282 -0.64 9.72 -4.44
N ALA A 283 -0.91 8.43 -4.15
CA ALA A 283 -1.70 8.03 -2.99
C ALA A 283 -1.12 8.59 -1.67
N CYS A 284 0.20 8.48 -1.49
CA CYS A 284 0.89 8.98 -0.30
C CYS A 284 0.84 10.52 -0.19
N HIS A 285 0.99 11.21 -1.32
CA HIS A 285 0.86 12.66 -1.38
C HIS A 285 -0.57 13.11 -1.09
N MET A 286 -1.58 12.41 -1.60
CA MET A 286 -2.98 12.68 -1.29
C MET A 286 -3.28 12.47 0.19
N ALA A 287 -2.78 11.40 0.81
CA ALA A 287 -2.92 11.15 2.24
C ALA A 287 -2.32 12.31 3.06
N ASN A 288 -1.09 12.74 2.75
CA ASN A 288 -0.46 13.88 3.42
C ASN A 288 -1.25 15.17 3.22
N GLN A 289 -1.71 15.46 2.00
CA GLN A 289 -2.48 16.69 1.75
C GLN A 289 -3.82 16.66 2.47
N ALA A 290 -4.55 15.53 2.46
CA ALA A 290 -5.80 15.39 3.20
C ALA A 290 -5.60 15.59 4.70
N TYR A 291 -4.52 15.03 5.27
CA TYR A 291 -4.16 15.22 6.68
C TYR A 291 -3.88 16.69 7.03
N PHE A 292 -3.03 17.38 6.26
CA PHE A 292 -2.65 18.77 6.55
C PHE A 292 -3.77 19.76 6.28
N ARG A 293 -4.58 19.54 5.25
CA ARG A 293 -5.74 20.37 4.93
C ARG A 293 -6.97 20.07 5.79
N LYS A 294 -7.00 18.92 6.46
CA LYS A 294 -8.16 18.41 7.21
C LYS A 294 -9.42 18.32 6.34
N SER A 295 -9.26 17.93 5.10
CA SER A 295 -10.30 17.84 4.09
C SER A 295 -10.12 16.61 3.21
N LEU A 296 -11.21 16.21 2.54
CA LEU A 296 -11.13 15.27 1.44
C LEU A 296 -10.39 15.92 0.27
N VAL A 297 -9.54 15.14 -0.40
CA VAL A 297 -8.83 15.57 -1.62
C VAL A 297 -9.15 14.61 -2.77
N THR A 298 -9.05 15.13 -4.00
CA THR A 298 -9.26 14.36 -5.23
C THR A 298 -8.03 14.41 -6.11
N TRP A 299 -7.86 13.38 -6.93
CA TRP A 299 -6.81 13.30 -7.94
C TRP A 299 -7.35 13.69 -9.30
N ASP A 300 -6.64 14.56 -9.99
CA ASP A 300 -6.87 14.88 -11.39
C ASP A 300 -5.80 14.19 -12.24
N GLU A 301 -6.17 13.09 -12.86
CA GLU A 301 -5.27 12.28 -13.69
C GLU A 301 -4.72 13.07 -14.88
N SER A 302 -5.53 13.95 -15.49
CA SER A 302 -5.14 14.70 -16.69
C SER A 302 -4.01 15.71 -16.44
N THR A 303 -3.94 16.23 -15.22
CA THR A 303 -2.93 17.23 -14.80
C THR A 303 -1.94 16.70 -13.79
N SER A 304 -2.12 15.47 -13.31
CA SER A 304 -1.38 14.88 -12.18
C SER A 304 -1.34 15.79 -10.95
N THR A 305 -2.49 16.37 -10.61
CA THR A 305 -2.62 17.31 -9.48
C THR A 305 -3.63 16.85 -8.44
N ILE A 306 -3.42 17.31 -7.20
CA ILE A 306 -4.31 17.04 -6.06
C ILE A 306 -5.14 18.29 -5.81
N ARG A 307 -6.47 18.13 -5.81
CA ARG A 307 -7.46 19.18 -5.59
C ARG A 307 -8.21 18.97 -4.28
N GLY A 308 -8.78 20.02 -3.68
CA GLY A 308 -9.56 20.00 -2.45
C GLY A 308 -8.98 20.86 -1.34
#